data_3f2907510b5f74c509790a3c93d22bd8
#
_entry.id   3f2907510b5f74c509790a3c93d22bd8
#
_cell.length_a   1.000
_cell.length_b   1.000
_cell.length_c   1.000
_cell.angle_alpha   90.00
_cell.angle_beta   90.00
_cell.angle_gamma   90.00
#
_symmetry.space_group_name_H-M   'P 1'
#
loop_
_entity.id
_entity.type
_entity.pdbx_description
1 polymer ?
#
loop_
_entity_poly.entity_id
_entity_poly.type
_entity_poly.pdbx_seq_one_letter_code
_entity_poly.pdbx_strand_id
1 'polypeptide(L)'
;THYIIVPWVPDSAYADGWDRMGIRLQKIGEKVAKAKKMFCYHNHAFEFVDVKGVTGHEILFDSMCPDHVHMQLDLWWAHAGKQDLAAMLEKYGERVDLVHLKDGLDDQDGKQMPAGQGSIKWDPVIAAMNKAKVEYGVIEFDTCPGPEIESVKASLDFFRAKGYKE
;
A
#
# COMPACT_ATOMS: atom_id res chain seq x y z
N THR A 1 -16.24 4.95 -11.14
CA THR A 1 -15.03 4.45 -10.48
C THR A 1 -13.90 4.39 -11.49
N HIS A 2 -12.75 4.96 -11.17
CA HIS A 2 -11.54 4.90 -12.02
C HIS A 2 -10.66 3.71 -11.66
N TYR A 3 -10.49 3.47 -10.39
CA TYR A 3 -9.67 2.39 -9.84
C TYR A 3 -10.49 1.15 -9.48
N ILE A 4 -9.92 -0.02 -9.73
CA ILE A 4 -10.40 -1.33 -9.28
C ILE A 4 -9.26 -1.96 -8.48
N ILE A 5 -9.52 -2.28 -7.22
CA ILE A 5 -8.49 -2.70 -6.28
C ILE A 5 -8.78 -4.12 -5.80
N VAL A 6 -7.74 -4.95 -5.75
CA VAL A 6 -7.78 -6.22 -5.00
C VAL A 6 -7.32 -5.90 -3.58
N PRO A 7 -8.24 -5.88 -2.59
CA PRO A 7 -7.92 -5.42 -1.24
C PRO A 7 -7.27 -6.50 -0.38
N TRP A 8 -7.44 -7.76 -0.73
CA TRP A 8 -6.94 -8.90 0.02
C TRP A 8 -7.04 -10.19 -0.82
N VAL A 9 -6.19 -11.16 -0.52
CA VAL A 9 -6.22 -12.50 -1.11
C VAL A 9 -6.04 -13.58 -0.05
N PRO A 10 -6.73 -14.74 -0.16
CA PRO A 10 -6.52 -15.87 0.74
C PRO A 10 -5.18 -16.57 0.44
N ASP A 11 -4.64 -17.32 1.41
CA ASP A 11 -3.38 -18.07 1.28
C ASP A 11 -3.37 -19.01 0.06
N SER A 12 -4.51 -19.54 -0.30
CA SER A 12 -4.67 -20.37 -1.51
C SER A 12 -4.35 -19.64 -2.81
N ALA A 13 -4.40 -18.31 -2.81
CA ALA A 13 -4.12 -17.52 -4.02
C ALA A 13 -2.64 -17.47 -4.39
N TYR A 14 -1.73 -17.66 -3.41
CA TYR A 14 -0.28 -17.69 -3.62
C TYR A 14 0.38 -19.00 -3.19
N ALA A 15 -0.42 -20.04 -2.87
CA ALA A 15 0.10 -21.35 -2.44
C ALA A 15 0.97 -22.04 -3.50
N ASP A 16 0.75 -21.75 -4.78
CA ASP A 16 1.53 -22.27 -5.92
C ASP A 16 2.66 -21.30 -6.36
N GLY A 17 2.87 -20.21 -5.65
CA GLY A 17 3.93 -19.22 -5.84
C GLY A 17 3.42 -17.79 -6.13
N TRP A 18 4.19 -16.80 -5.68
CA TRP A 18 3.89 -15.39 -5.88
C TRP A 18 3.91 -14.98 -7.36
N ASP A 19 4.82 -15.53 -8.13
CA ASP A 19 4.91 -15.35 -9.58
C ASP A 19 3.66 -15.83 -10.30
N ARG A 20 3.14 -17.01 -9.91
CA ARG A 20 1.91 -17.55 -10.50
C ARG A 20 0.68 -16.72 -10.14
N MET A 21 0.63 -16.22 -8.91
CA MET A 21 -0.39 -15.25 -8.52
C MET A 21 -0.29 -13.98 -9.38
N GLY A 22 0.90 -13.43 -9.57
CA GLY A 22 1.12 -12.26 -10.41
C GLY A 22 0.66 -12.46 -11.86
N ILE A 23 0.95 -13.60 -12.46
CA ILE A 23 0.45 -13.95 -13.81
C ILE A 23 -1.10 -13.95 -13.86
N ARG A 24 -1.77 -14.38 -12.78
CA ARG A 24 -3.25 -14.32 -12.71
C ARG A 24 -3.76 -12.89 -12.59
N LEU A 25 -3.14 -12.08 -11.75
CA LEU A 25 -3.48 -10.66 -11.59
C LEU A 25 -3.21 -9.85 -12.87
N GLN A 26 -2.10 -10.15 -13.55
CA GLN A 26 -1.78 -9.56 -14.86
C GLN A 26 -2.94 -9.72 -15.86
N LYS A 27 -3.49 -10.94 -15.98
CA LYS A 27 -4.62 -11.20 -16.89
C LYS A 27 -5.90 -10.43 -16.51
N ILE A 28 -6.07 -10.12 -15.21
CA ILE A 28 -7.18 -9.28 -14.74
C ILE A 28 -6.89 -7.82 -15.11
N GLY A 29 -5.67 -7.33 -14.83
CA GLY A 29 -5.23 -5.97 -15.16
C GLY A 29 -5.40 -5.65 -16.65
N GLU A 30 -5.01 -6.56 -17.55
CA GLU A 30 -5.22 -6.41 -19.00
C GLU A 30 -6.69 -6.24 -19.38
N LYS A 31 -7.61 -6.94 -18.70
CA LYS A 31 -9.05 -6.79 -18.95
C LYS A 31 -9.57 -5.46 -18.40
N VAL A 32 -9.09 -5.05 -17.24
CA VAL A 32 -9.45 -3.78 -16.60
C VAL A 32 -8.97 -2.61 -17.46
N ALA A 33 -7.73 -2.67 -17.97
CA ALA A 33 -7.16 -1.66 -18.86
C ALA A 33 -7.98 -1.49 -20.16
N LYS A 34 -8.49 -2.59 -20.75
CA LYS A 34 -9.40 -2.53 -21.92
C LYS A 34 -10.70 -1.77 -21.60
N ALA A 35 -11.14 -1.77 -20.34
CA ALA A 35 -12.28 -1.00 -19.87
C ALA A 35 -11.91 0.45 -19.49
N LYS A 36 -10.69 0.90 -19.79
CA LYS A 36 -10.13 2.23 -19.44
C LYS A 36 -10.21 2.52 -17.94
N LYS A 37 -9.86 1.51 -17.13
CA LYS A 37 -9.76 1.58 -15.67
C LYS A 37 -8.36 1.19 -15.24
N MET A 38 -7.95 1.65 -14.06
CA MET A 38 -6.69 1.26 -13.42
C MET A 38 -6.94 0.07 -12.49
N PHE A 39 -6.06 -0.92 -12.54
CA PHE A 39 -6.12 -2.09 -11.68
C PHE A 39 -4.99 -2.04 -10.67
N CYS A 40 -5.31 -2.01 -9.39
CA CYS A 40 -4.33 -1.94 -8.30
C CYS A 40 -4.38 -3.18 -7.42
N TYR A 41 -3.23 -3.57 -6.93
CA TYR A 41 -3.08 -4.54 -5.84
C TYR A 41 -2.77 -3.78 -4.54
N HIS A 42 -3.46 -4.14 -3.46
CA HIS A 42 -3.23 -3.63 -2.11
C HIS A 42 -2.47 -4.68 -1.28
N ASN A 43 -1.39 -4.26 -0.65
CA ASN A 43 -0.56 -5.12 0.18
C ASN A 43 -0.97 -5.12 1.65
N HIS A 44 -0.63 -6.24 2.30
CA HIS A 44 -0.52 -6.38 3.75
C HIS A 44 0.93 -6.67 4.15
N ALA A 45 1.15 -7.20 5.35
CA ALA A 45 2.50 -7.57 5.80
C ALA A 45 2.94 -8.96 5.30
N PHE A 46 2.00 -9.84 4.98
CA PHE A 46 2.31 -11.23 4.61
C PHE A 46 3.03 -11.37 3.26
N GLU A 47 2.91 -10.39 2.36
CA GLU A 47 3.63 -10.36 1.09
C GLU A 47 5.14 -10.09 1.27
N PHE A 48 5.54 -9.53 2.41
CA PHE A 48 6.95 -9.21 2.68
C PHE A 48 7.73 -10.36 3.32
N VAL A 49 7.16 -11.57 3.31
CA VAL A 49 7.87 -12.78 3.69
C VAL A 49 9.10 -12.99 2.80
N ASP A 50 10.23 -13.38 3.43
CA ASP A 50 11.44 -13.73 2.69
C ASP A 50 11.25 -15.05 1.92
N VAL A 51 11.53 -15.01 0.63
CA VAL A 51 11.55 -16.16 -0.27
C VAL A 51 12.94 -16.24 -0.90
N LYS A 52 13.90 -16.85 -0.18
CA LYS A 52 15.28 -17.02 -0.63
C LYS A 52 16.01 -15.70 -0.91
N GLY A 53 15.84 -14.72 -0.05
CA GLY A 53 16.51 -13.42 -0.13
C GLY A 53 15.76 -12.36 -0.94
N VAL A 54 14.55 -12.66 -1.41
CA VAL A 54 13.64 -11.72 -2.09
C VAL A 54 12.28 -11.77 -1.42
N THR A 55 11.55 -10.69 -1.32
CA THR A 55 10.22 -10.72 -0.72
C THR A 55 9.18 -11.29 -1.69
N GLY A 56 8.13 -11.92 -1.14
CA GLY A 56 6.98 -12.35 -1.93
C GLY A 56 6.37 -11.19 -2.72
N HIS A 57 6.35 -9.99 -2.13
CA HIS A 57 5.91 -8.76 -2.78
C HIS A 57 6.75 -8.42 -4.04
N GLU A 58 8.08 -8.52 -3.97
CA GLU A 58 8.94 -8.28 -5.14
C GLU A 58 8.69 -9.30 -6.24
N ILE A 59 8.66 -10.60 -5.89
CA ILE A 59 8.36 -11.67 -6.86
C ILE A 59 7.00 -11.42 -7.54
N LEU A 60 6.00 -11.03 -6.75
CA LEU A 60 4.67 -10.71 -7.26
C LEU A 60 4.72 -9.57 -8.28
N PHE A 61 5.32 -8.43 -7.92
CA PHE A 61 5.33 -7.25 -8.77
C PHE A 61 6.27 -7.38 -9.99
N ASP A 62 7.35 -8.14 -9.88
CA ASP A 62 8.26 -8.44 -11.00
C ASP A 62 7.61 -9.37 -12.05
N SER A 63 6.60 -10.13 -11.66
CA SER A 63 5.83 -11.01 -12.57
C SER A 63 4.68 -10.31 -13.29
N MET A 64 4.47 -9.00 -13.05
CA MET A 64 3.38 -8.21 -13.61
C MET A 64 3.88 -7.00 -14.39
N CYS A 65 3.27 -6.75 -15.55
CA CYS A 65 3.56 -5.56 -16.35
C CYS A 65 3.11 -4.27 -15.62
N PRO A 66 3.98 -3.26 -15.50
CA PRO A 66 3.64 -2.00 -14.85
C PRO A 66 2.51 -1.24 -15.53
N ASP A 67 2.28 -1.45 -16.84
CA ASP A 67 1.20 -0.78 -17.57
C ASP A 67 -0.20 -1.33 -17.25
N HIS A 68 -0.29 -2.48 -16.58
CA HIS A 68 -1.56 -3.17 -16.35
C HIS A 68 -1.91 -3.38 -14.88
N VAL A 69 -0.90 -3.45 -14.01
CA VAL A 69 -1.11 -3.67 -12.59
C VAL A 69 -0.32 -2.65 -11.78
N HIS A 70 -1.03 -1.76 -11.17
CA HIS A 70 -0.53 -0.70 -10.31
C HIS A 70 -0.62 -1.09 -8.83
N MET A 71 -0.24 -0.19 -7.96
CA MET A 71 -0.14 -0.41 -6.54
C MET A 71 -1.04 0.58 -5.78
N GLN A 72 -1.84 0.05 -4.86
CA GLN A 72 -2.31 0.81 -3.70
C GLN A 72 -1.42 0.40 -2.53
N LEU A 73 -0.35 1.14 -2.29
CA LEU A 73 0.61 0.81 -1.24
C LEU A 73 0.03 1.14 0.14
N ASP A 74 -0.21 0.12 0.96
CA ASP A 74 -0.50 0.34 2.38
C ASP A 74 0.81 0.57 3.13
N LEU A 75 0.98 1.80 3.60
CA LEU A 75 2.21 2.23 4.25
C LEU A 75 2.41 1.57 5.61
N TRP A 76 1.34 1.36 6.38
CA TRP A 76 1.45 0.69 7.67
C TRP A 76 1.77 -0.79 7.53
N TRP A 77 1.07 -1.50 6.64
CA TRP A 77 1.35 -2.91 6.44
C TRP A 77 2.74 -3.17 5.84
N ALA A 78 3.23 -2.29 4.97
CA ALA A 78 4.61 -2.37 4.50
C ALA A 78 5.61 -2.10 5.63
N HIS A 79 5.36 -1.11 6.50
CA HIS A 79 6.16 -0.85 7.69
C HIS A 79 6.16 -2.03 8.66
N ALA A 80 5.00 -2.62 8.94
CA ALA A 80 4.88 -3.84 9.75
C ALA A 80 5.63 -5.02 9.13
N GLY A 81 5.66 -5.11 7.79
CA GLY A 81 6.50 -6.02 7.01
C GLY A 81 7.99 -5.65 6.98
N LYS A 82 8.42 -4.68 7.82
CA LYS A 82 9.81 -4.23 7.97
C LYS A 82 10.44 -3.65 6.70
N GLN A 83 9.62 -3.01 5.86
CA GLN A 83 10.09 -2.34 4.66
C GLN A 83 10.47 -0.89 4.92
N ASP A 84 11.45 -0.40 4.18
CA ASP A 84 11.74 1.03 4.07
C ASP A 84 10.74 1.65 3.09
N LEU A 85 9.80 2.42 3.61
CA LEU A 85 8.70 3.01 2.84
C LEU A 85 9.18 4.00 1.79
N ALA A 86 10.19 4.80 2.12
CA ALA A 86 10.75 5.78 1.18
C ALA A 86 11.46 5.05 0.02
N ALA A 87 12.24 4.02 0.31
CA ALA A 87 12.89 3.19 -0.70
C ALA A 87 11.87 2.45 -1.58
N MET A 88 10.76 1.95 -1.00
CA MET A 88 9.68 1.34 -1.79
C MET A 88 9.03 2.34 -2.74
N LEU A 89 8.69 3.53 -2.27
CA LEU A 89 8.12 4.60 -3.09
C LEU A 89 9.09 5.06 -4.19
N GLU A 90 10.39 5.07 -3.93
CA GLU A 90 11.40 5.35 -4.97
C GLU A 90 11.50 4.22 -6.00
N LYS A 91 11.49 2.96 -5.56
CA LYS A 91 11.58 1.78 -6.43
C LYS A 91 10.36 1.63 -7.34
N TYR A 92 9.16 1.80 -6.78
CA TYR A 92 7.90 1.52 -7.46
C TYR A 92 7.10 2.77 -7.83
N GLY A 93 7.64 3.98 -7.65
CA GLY A 93 6.94 5.25 -7.73
C GLY A 93 6.01 5.39 -8.94
N GLU A 94 6.46 5.01 -10.12
CA GLU A 94 5.64 5.06 -11.35
C GLU A 94 4.47 4.07 -11.37
N ARG A 95 4.42 3.15 -10.40
CA ARG A 95 3.34 2.15 -10.24
C ARG A 95 2.48 2.40 -9.01
N VAL A 96 2.83 3.36 -8.15
CA VAL A 96 2.10 3.66 -6.91
C VAL A 96 1.15 4.82 -7.16
N ASP A 97 -0.06 4.53 -7.64
CA ASP A 97 -1.08 5.56 -7.85
C ASP A 97 -1.75 5.97 -6.54
N LEU A 98 -1.92 5.00 -5.65
CA LEU A 98 -2.67 5.16 -4.41
C LEU A 98 -1.84 4.71 -3.23
N VAL A 99 -2.07 5.35 -2.07
CA VAL A 99 -1.53 4.88 -0.79
C VAL A 99 -2.63 4.81 0.26
N HIS A 100 -2.55 3.84 1.17
CA HIS A 100 -3.25 3.92 2.44
C HIS A 100 -2.39 4.68 3.44
N LEU A 101 -2.93 5.81 3.90
CA LEU A 101 -2.32 6.69 4.91
C LEU A 101 -2.64 6.16 6.32
N LYS A 102 -2.09 5.00 6.60
CA LYS A 102 -2.29 4.25 7.84
C LYS A 102 -1.01 4.33 8.68
N ASP A 103 -1.13 4.43 10.00
CA ASP A 103 -0.02 4.48 10.95
C ASP A 103 -0.30 3.55 12.14
N GLY A 104 0.69 3.24 12.93
CA GLY A 104 0.54 2.39 14.11
C GLY A 104 1.82 2.31 14.94
N LEU A 105 1.77 1.54 16.01
CA LEU A 105 2.89 1.36 16.93
C LEU A 105 3.71 0.13 16.58
N ASP A 106 5.03 0.22 16.71
CA ASP A 106 5.98 -0.91 16.61
C ASP A 106 5.96 -1.77 17.88
N ASP A 107 4.78 -2.06 18.40
CA ASP A 107 4.59 -2.96 19.53
C ASP A 107 4.16 -4.36 19.07
N GLN A 108 4.06 -5.30 20.02
CA GLN A 108 3.69 -6.69 19.72
C GLN A 108 2.26 -6.82 19.17
N ASP A 109 1.40 -5.86 19.52
CA ASP A 109 -0.01 -5.87 19.13
C ASP A 109 -0.26 -5.16 17.79
N GLY A 110 0.73 -4.42 17.24
CA GLY A 110 0.60 -3.68 15.99
C GLY A 110 -0.55 -2.68 16.00
N LYS A 111 -0.79 -2.02 17.15
CA LYS A 111 -1.95 -1.15 17.35
C LYS A 111 -1.93 0.01 16.36
N GLN A 112 -2.99 0.14 15.56
CA GLN A 112 -3.13 1.27 14.66
C GLN A 112 -3.40 2.57 15.42
N MET A 113 -2.83 3.66 14.91
CA MET A 113 -2.89 5.00 15.48
C MET A 113 -3.23 6.00 14.37
N PRO A 114 -3.80 7.18 14.72
CA PRO A 114 -3.89 8.26 13.76
C PRO A 114 -2.52 8.63 13.19
N ALA A 115 -2.47 9.01 11.92
CA ALA A 115 -1.23 9.38 11.24
C ALA A 115 -0.44 10.44 12.02
N GLY A 116 0.86 10.22 12.17
CA GLY A 116 1.75 11.05 12.96
C GLY A 116 1.75 10.75 14.46
N GLN A 117 0.93 9.81 14.93
CA GLN A 117 0.90 9.34 16.32
C GLN A 117 1.44 7.92 16.48
N GLY A 118 1.80 7.26 15.38
CA GLY A 118 2.43 5.95 15.34
C GLY A 118 3.95 6.02 15.18
N SER A 119 4.52 4.95 14.63
CA SER A 119 5.96 4.76 14.49
C SER A 119 6.51 5.18 13.12
N ILE A 120 5.65 5.47 12.14
CA ILE A 120 6.09 5.87 10.80
C ILE A 120 6.76 7.25 10.85
N LYS A 121 7.97 7.33 10.30
CA LYS A 121 8.68 8.60 10.08
C LYS A 121 8.16 9.26 8.82
N TRP A 122 7.11 10.07 8.94
CA TRP A 122 6.36 10.61 7.82
C TRP A 122 7.13 11.56 6.90
N ASP A 123 8.06 12.36 7.39
CA ASP A 123 8.72 13.38 6.56
C ASP A 123 9.44 12.78 5.33
N PRO A 124 10.30 11.73 5.45
CA PRO A 124 10.87 11.08 4.28
C PRO A 124 9.84 10.35 3.41
N VAL A 125 8.80 9.77 4.01
CA VAL A 125 7.73 9.10 3.26
C VAL A 125 6.93 10.11 2.43
N ILE A 126 6.55 11.25 3.01
CA ILE A 126 5.85 12.33 2.31
C ILE A 126 6.70 12.88 1.16
N ALA A 127 8.00 13.06 1.37
CA ALA A 127 8.91 13.51 0.30
C ALA A 127 8.95 12.51 -0.85
N ALA A 128 9.00 11.20 -0.54
CA ALA A 128 8.99 10.14 -1.54
C ALA A 128 7.63 10.03 -2.26
N MET A 129 6.50 10.15 -1.55
CA MET A 129 5.16 10.20 -2.17
C MET A 129 5.02 11.34 -3.17
N ASN A 130 5.50 12.55 -2.82
CA ASN A 130 5.46 13.71 -3.70
C ASN A 130 6.35 13.50 -4.94
N LYS A 131 7.53 12.90 -4.78
CA LYS A 131 8.44 12.56 -5.89
C LYS A 131 7.84 11.50 -6.82
N ALA A 132 7.18 10.49 -6.25
CA ALA A 132 6.47 9.43 -6.96
C ALA A 132 5.18 9.93 -7.64
N LYS A 133 4.70 11.13 -7.30
CA LYS A 133 3.43 11.71 -7.80
C LYS A 133 2.21 10.84 -7.47
N VAL A 134 2.19 10.27 -6.27
CA VAL A 134 1.03 9.51 -5.78
C VAL A 134 -0.24 10.34 -5.95
N GLU A 135 -1.26 9.77 -6.59
CA GLU A 135 -2.46 10.53 -6.99
C GLU A 135 -3.41 10.75 -5.81
N TYR A 136 -3.65 9.69 -5.02
CA TYR A 136 -4.53 9.78 -3.85
C TYR A 136 -3.96 9.05 -2.64
N GLY A 137 -4.12 9.69 -1.47
CA GLY A 137 -3.94 9.08 -0.16
C GLY A 137 -5.30 8.82 0.49
N VAL A 138 -5.52 7.60 0.93
CA VAL A 138 -6.77 7.19 1.61
C VAL A 138 -6.47 6.91 3.07
N ILE A 139 -7.10 7.68 3.97
CA ILE A 139 -7.04 7.42 5.41
C ILE A 139 -7.90 6.19 5.70
N GLU A 140 -7.32 5.18 6.33
CA GLU A 140 -8.01 3.92 6.62
C GLU A 140 -7.50 3.31 7.93
N PHE A 141 -8.39 2.62 8.63
CA PHE A 141 -8.11 1.85 9.84
C PHE A 141 -8.78 0.48 9.73
N ASP A 142 -8.02 -0.60 9.95
CA ASP A 142 -8.63 -1.93 10.18
C ASP A 142 -9.23 -2.00 11.59
N THR A 143 -8.59 -1.32 12.54
CA THR A 143 -9.04 -1.17 13.93
C THR A 143 -8.77 0.24 14.42
N CYS A 144 -9.82 0.96 14.84
CA CYS A 144 -9.64 2.30 15.41
C CYS A 144 -9.19 2.25 16.86
N PRO A 145 -8.21 3.10 17.25
CA PRO A 145 -7.75 3.19 18.64
C PRO A 145 -8.75 3.89 19.58
N GLY A 146 -9.77 4.52 19.04
CA GLY A 146 -10.79 5.30 19.73
C GLY A 146 -12.01 5.50 18.83
N PRO A 147 -12.83 6.56 19.05
CA PRO A 147 -13.93 6.88 18.15
C PRO A 147 -13.45 7.10 16.71
N GLU A 148 -14.09 6.43 15.75
CA GLU A 148 -13.63 6.38 14.34
C GLU A 148 -13.50 7.76 13.73
N ILE A 149 -14.51 8.61 13.91
CA ILE A 149 -14.53 9.98 13.35
C ILE A 149 -13.40 10.83 13.91
N GLU A 150 -13.08 10.70 15.19
CA GLU A 150 -11.98 11.44 15.81
C GLU A 150 -10.63 10.96 15.30
N SER A 151 -10.46 9.63 15.14
CA SER A 151 -9.24 9.02 14.62
C SER A 151 -8.97 9.43 13.16
N VAL A 152 -10.01 9.38 12.32
CA VAL A 152 -9.92 9.85 10.92
C VAL A 152 -9.63 11.34 10.86
N LYS A 153 -10.32 12.14 11.68
CA LYS A 153 -10.08 13.59 11.75
C LYS A 153 -8.65 13.93 12.17
N ALA A 154 -8.10 13.23 13.16
CA ALA A 154 -6.72 13.46 13.61
C ALA A 154 -5.71 13.17 12.48
N SER A 155 -5.90 12.09 11.73
CA SER A 155 -5.08 11.77 10.55
C SER A 155 -5.21 12.83 9.45
N LEU A 156 -6.43 13.28 9.19
CA LEU A 156 -6.70 14.32 8.18
C LEU A 156 -6.03 15.65 8.56
N ASP A 157 -6.15 16.07 9.83
CA ASP A 157 -5.54 17.29 10.33
C ASP A 157 -4.00 17.22 10.24
N PHE A 158 -3.41 16.04 10.51
CA PHE A 158 -1.98 15.81 10.31
C PHE A 158 -1.55 16.05 8.86
N PHE A 159 -2.23 15.45 7.86
CA PHE A 159 -1.86 15.62 6.46
C PHE A 159 -2.17 17.01 5.93
N ARG A 160 -3.23 17.66 6.39
CA ARG A 160 -3.49 19.08 6.10
C ARG A 160 -2.37 20.00 6.58
N ALA A 161 -1.83 19.75 7.77
CA ALA A 161 -0.67 20.48 8.29
C ALA A 161 0.60 20.25 7.46
N LYS A 162 0.69 19.15 6.71
CA LYS A 162 1.77 18.84 5.75
C LYS A 162 1.48 19.40 4.33
N GLY A 163 0.36 20.09 4.13
CA GLY A 163 0.02 20.77 2.87
C GLY A 163 -0.86 19.95 1.91
N TYR A 164 -1.34 18.77 2.31
CA TYR A 164 -2.29 17.99 1.51
C TYR A 164 -3.69 18.62 1.53
N LYS A 165 -4.42 18.42 0.44
CA LYS A 165 -5.82 18.89 0.27
C LYS A 165 -6.74 17.69 0.09
N GLU A 166 -8.01 17.90 0.41
CA GLU A 166 -9.09 16.95 0.10
C GLU A 166 -9.41 16.95 -1.38
#